data_e454a6be5e81142f9f64e9051322f98d
#
_entry.id   e454a6be5e81142f9f64e9051322f98d
#
_cell.length_a   1.000
_cell.length_b   1.000
_cell.length_c   1.000
_cell.angle_alpha   90.00
_cell.angle_beta   90.00
_cell.angle_gamma   90.00
#
_symmetry.space_group_name_H-M   'P 1'
#
loop_
_entity.id
_entity.type
_entity.pdbx_description
1 polymer ?
#
loop_
_entity_poly.entity_id
_entity_poly.type
_entity_poly.pdbx_seq_one_letter_code
_entity_poly.pdbx_strand_id
1 'polypeptide(L)'
;MSYNKVLVFNLGFDKASPLCKKEHWLYIPSKDCNYYRVGFYNNILGDEKLSMYIEIGYNKDNKITKEEIDKQLDLTLKNLRESGIISDDMKLVDHETIIMDPAYVHIETETTKKIDDLKNEFSKKGVYTIGRYGAWIYNSMEDSMVKAKELAEKLR
;
A
#
# COMPACT_ATOMS: atom_id res chain seq x y z
N MET A 1 15.55 -12.42 3.85
CA MET A 1 15.03 -11.09 3.54
C MET A 1 13.78 -10.85 4.37
N SER A 2 13.65 -9.69 4.98
CA SER A 2 12.54 -9.31 5.83
C SER A 2 11.65 -8.27 5.14
N TYR A 3 10.33 -8.39 5.29
CA TYR A 3 9.33 -7.50 4.70
C TYR A 3 8.02 -7.61 5.47
N ASN A 4 7.10 -6.69 5.23
CA ASN A 4 5.72 -6.80 5.71
C ASN A 4 4.74 -7.06 4.54
N LYS A 5 3.54 -7.48 4.89
CA LYS A 5 2.40 -7.54 3.99
C LYS A 5 1.45 -6.39 4.30
N VAL A 6 0.66 -6.00 3.32
CA VAL A 6 -0.41 -5.03 3.50
C VAL A 6 -1.69 -5.58 2.89
N LEU A 7 -2.75 -5.61 3.69
CA LEU A 7 -4.11 -5.80 3.22
C LEU A 7 -4.67 -4.42 2.86
N VAL A 8 -5.14 -4.27 1.64
CA VAL A 8 -5.74 -3.04 1.14
C VAL A 8 -7.22 -3.29 0.86
N PHE A 9 -8.07 -2.42 1.37
CA PHE A 9 -9.45 -2.30 0.93
C PHE A 9 -9.61 -1.06 0.07
N ASN A 10 -10.10 -1.21 -1.16
CA ASN A 10 -10.65 -0.12 -1.95
C ASN A 10 -12.15 -0.09 -1.71
N LEU A 11 -12.66 1.04 -1.23
CA LEU A 11 -14.06 1.18 -0.80
C LEU A 11 -14.74 2.31 -1.57
N GLY A 12 -15.93 2.05 -2.10
CA GLY A 12 -16.79 3.03 -2.75
C GLY A 12 -18.09 3.23 -2.00
N PHE A 13 -18.46 4.48 -1.73
CA PHE A 13 -19.68 4.85 -1.02
C PHE A 13 -20.65 5.66 -1.89
N ASP A 14 -21.92 5.66 -1.53
CA ASP A 14 -22.99 6.38 -2.25
C ASP A 14 -22.99 7.90 -2.03
N LYS A 15 -22.24 8.40 -1.02
CA LYS A 15 -22.17 9.81 -0.62
C LYS A 15 -20.73 10.27 -0.39
N ALA A 16 -20.52 11.59 -0.31
CA ALA A 16 -19.26 12.19 0.09
C ALA A 16 -18.96 11.98 1.58
N SER A 17 -17.68 12.01 1.95
CA SER A 17 -17.28 12.04 3.35
C SER A 17 -17.78 13.31 4.04
N PRO A 18 -18.37 13.23 5.23
CA PRO A 18 -18.75 14.43 5.99
C PRO A 18 -17.52 15.19 6.52
N LEU A 19 -16.41 14.50 6.79
CA LEU A 19 -15.22 15.03 7.42
C LEU A 19 -14.10 15.33 6.41
N CYS A 20 -13.74 14.36 5.58
CA CYS A 20 -12.54 14.43 4.71
C CYS A 20 -12.93 14.92 3.30
N LYS A 21 -12.79 16.22 3.06
CA LYS A 21 -13.22 16.88 1.81
C LYS A 21 -12.08 17.32 0.90
N LYS A 22 -10.85 17.38 1.41
CA LYS A 22 -9.68 17.89 0.68
C LYS A 22 -8.42 17.06 0.92
N GLU A 23 -8.42 16.23 1.93
CA GLU A 23 -7.31 15.37 2.29
C GLU A 23 -7.07 14.32 1.21
N HIS A 24 -5.82 14.14 0.78
CA HIS A 24 -5.48 13.08 -0.16
C HIS A 24 -5.21 11.76 0.57
N TRP A 25 -4.62 11.83 1.78
CA TRP A 25 -4.45 10.71 2.69
C TRP A 25 -4.26 11.17 4.13
N LEU A 26 -4.50 10.26 5.06
CA LEU A 26 -4.28 10.42 6.48
C LEU A 26 -3.49 9.21 7.02
N TYR A 27 -2.58 9.48 7.95
CA TYR A 27 -1.98 8.45 8.80
C TYR A 27 -2.69 8.42 10.13
N ILE A 28 -3.01 7.22 10.61
CA ILE A 28 -3.73 6.98 11.85
C ILE A 28 -2.80 6.29 12.84
N PRO A 29 -2.20 7.02 13.79
CA PRO A 29 -1.26 6.46 14.75
C PRO A 29 -1.94 5.74 15.92
N SER A 30 -3.27 5.86 16.06
CA SER A 30 -4.02 5.21 17.14
C SER A 30 -4.00 3.70 16.97
N LYS A 31 -3.79 2.99 18.10
CA LYS A 31 -3.88 1.54 18.17
C LYS A 31 -5.32 1.03 18.27
N ASP A 32 -6.29 1.93 18.43
CA ASP A 32 -7.71 1.58 18.47
C ASP A 32 -8.28 1.33 17.07
N CYS A 33 -7.61 1.84 16.02
CA CYS A 33 -7.94 1.56 14.64
C CYS A 33 -7.13 0.37 14.10
N ASN A 34 -7.78 -0.45 13.29
CA ASN A 34 -7.14 -1.61 12.65
C ASN A 34 -6.28 -1.25 11.43
N TYR A 35 -6.34 -0.01 10.96
CA TYR A 35 -5.60 0.49 9.81
C TYR A 35 -4.66 1.63 10.21
N TYR A 36 -3.57 1.80 9.46
CA TYR A 36 -2.59 2.86 9.70
C TYR A 36 -2.64 4.00 8.68
N ARG A 37 -3.24 3.77 7.51
CA ARG A 37 -3.37 4.77 6.45
C ARG A 37 -4.71 4.65 5.73
N VAL A 38 -5.25 5.82 5.42
CA VAL A 38 -6.45 6.03 4.62
C VAL A 38 -6.12 6.99 3.50
N GLY A 39 -6.51 6.72 2.27
CA GLY A 39 -6.37 7.65 1.15
C GLY A 39 -7.68 7.85 0.41
N PHE A 40 -7.85 9.03 -0.18
CA PHE A 40 -9.09 9.50 -0.78
C PHE A 40 -8.91 9.74 -2.28
N TYR A 41 -9.32 8.77 -3.10
CA TYR A 41 -9.23 8.88 -4.56
C TYR A 41 -10.13 10.00 -5.10
N ASN A 42 -11.35 10.11 -4.56
CA ASN A 42 -12.30 11.13 -4.97
C ASN A 42 -11.74 12.56 -4.83
N ASN A 43 -10.98 12.85 -3.78
CA ASN A 43 -10.39 14.18 -3.57
C ASN A 43 -9.25 14.47 -4.56
N ILE A 44 -8.58 13.44 -5.08
CA ILE A 44 -7.54 13.56 -6.10
C ILE A 44 -8.17 13.71 -7.49
N LEU A 45 -9.23 12.94 -7.76
CA LEU A 45 -9.90 12.89 -9.06
C LEU A 45 -10.98 13.96 -9.24
N GLY A 46 -11.43 14.58 -8.15
CA GLY A 46 -12.49 15.59 -8.17
C GLY A 46 -13.90 14.99 -8.22
N ASP A 47 -14.08 13.76 -7.74
CA ASP A 47 -15.38 13.09 -7.68
C ASP A 47 -16.18 13.51 -6.45
N GLU A 48 -17.53 13.55 -6.60
CA GLU A 48 -18.41 13.92 -5.50
C GLU A 48 -18.63 12.80 -4.48
N LYS A 49 -18.59 11.54 -4.89
CA LYS A 49 -18.81 10.38 -4.03
C LYS A 49 -17.49 9.87 -3.46
N LEU A 50 -17.53 9.42 -2.21
CA LEU A 50 -16.34 8.90 -1.54
C LEU A 50 -15.85 7.61 -2.21
N SER A 51 -14.62 7.67 -2.71
CA SER A 51 -13.81 6.51 -3.08
C SER A 51 -12.47 6.59 -2.36
N MET A 52 -12.10 5.50 -1.69
CA MET A 52 -10.97 5.51 -0.75
C MET A 52 -10.25 4.18 -0.71
N TYR A 53 -9.02 4.20 -0.22
CA TYR A 53 -8.28 2.99 0.15
C TYR A 53 -7.90 3.00 1.62
N ILE A 54 -7.84 1.81 2.18
CA ILE A 54 -7.45 1.54 3.57
C ILE A 54 -6.27 0.58 3.56
N GLU A 55 -5.24 0.84 4.37
CA GLU A 55 -4.08 -0.04 4.50
C GLU A 55 -3.95 -0.61 5.91
N ILE A 56 -3.88 -1.94 6.00
CA ILE A 56 -3.70 -2.71 7.23
C ILE A 56 -2.40 -3.49 7.14
N GLY A 57 -1.48 -3.26 8.06
CA GLY A 57 -0.16 -3.89 8.08
C GLY A 57 -0.15 -5.27 8.73
N TYR A 58 0.57 -6.21 8.13
CA TYR A 58 0.79 -7.56 8.65
C TYR A 58 2.26 -7.95 8.60
N ASN A 59 2.69 -8.79 9.54
CA ASN A 59 4.00 -9.42 9.44
C ASN A 59 4.01 -10.46 8.30
N LYS A 60 5.19 -10.70 7.71
CA LYS A 60 5.36 -11.64 6.58
C LYS A 60 4.80 -13.05 6.86
N ASP A 61 4.86 -13.48 8.12
CA ASP A 61 4.47 -14.85 8.53
C ASP A 61 2.96 -14.98 8.81
N ASN A 62 2.22 -13.87 8.85
CA ASN A 62 0.77 -13.90 9.01
C ASN A 62 0.09 -14.48 7.77
N LYS A 63 -0.89 -15.35 8.00
CA LYS A 63 -1.82 -15.80 6.96
C LYS A 63 -3.04 -14.89 6.95
N ILE A 64 -3.30 -14.26 5.81
CA ILE A 64 -4.49 -13.43 5.59
C ILE A 64 -5.53 -14.34 4.93
N THR A 65 -6.40 -14.94 5.73
CA THR A 65 -7.48 -15.82 5.25
C THR A 65 -8.72 -15.00 4.87
N LYS A 66 -9.68 -15.65 4.23
CA LYS A 66 -10.97 -15.00 3.90
C LYS A 66 -11.70 -14.53 5.16
N GLU A 67 -11.71 -15.33 6.22
CA GLU A 67 -12.33 -15.00 7.50
C GLU A 67 -11.64 -13.77 8.14
N GLU A 68 -10.32 -13.69 8.02
CA GLU A 68 -9.58 -12.51 8.49
C GLU A 68 -9.91 -11.27 7.67
N ILE A 69 -10.02 -11.39 6.33
CA ILE A 69 -10.42 -10.29 5.45
C ILE A 69 -11.81 -9.77 5.83
N ASP A 70 -12.80 -10.67 5.96
CA ASP A 70 -14.17 -10.31 6.29
C ASP A 70 -14.24 -9.60 7.66
N LYS A 71 -13.56 -10.13 8.67
CA LYS A 71 -13.43 -9.53 10.00
C LYS A 71 -12.78 -8.13 9.95
N GLN A 72 -11.73 -7.99 9.16
CA GLN A 72 -11.02 -6.71 9.04
C GLN A 72 -11.85 -5.68 8.29
N LEU A 73 -12.66 -6.08 7.31
CA LEU A 73 -13.58 -5.18 6.62
C LEU A 73 -14.65 -4.64 7.57
N ASP A 74 -15.28 -5.51 8.36
CA ASP A 74 -16.28 -5.10 9.34
C ASP A 74 -15.71 -4.14 10.38
N LEU A 75 -14.51 -4.44 10.90
CA LEU A 75 -13.82 -3.58 11.86
C LEU A 75 -13.43 -2.22 11.23
N THR A 76 -12.97 -2.23 9.97
CA THR A 76 -12.65 -1.03 9.22
C THR A 76 -13.88 -0.12 9.07
N LEU A 77 -15.01 -0.67 8.65
CA LEU A 77 -16.25 0.09 8.50
C LEU A 77 -16.74 0.67 9.83
N LYS A 78 -16.58 -0.08 10.94
CA LYS A 78 -16.87 0.41 12.29
C LYS A 78 -15.96 1.60 12.63
N ASN A 79 -14.64 1.45 12.50
CA ASN A 79 -13.66 2.48 12.84
C ASN A 79 -13.83 3.75 11.97
N LEU A 80 -14.20 3.60 10.70
CA LEU A 80 -14.51 4.72 9.81
C LEU A 80 -15.74 5.52 10.28
N ARG A 81 -16.76 4.85 10.83
CA ARG A 81 -17.93 5.52 11.44
C ARG A 81 -17.55 6.22 12.73
N GLU A 82 -16.86 5.55 13.63
CA GLU A 82 -16.42 6.09 14.92
C GLU A 82 -15.52 7.32 14.76
N SER A 83 -14.69 7.35 13.70
CA SER A 83 -13.86 8.50 13.36
C SER A 83 -14.59 9.62 12.61
N GLY A 84 -15.83 9.42 12.20
CA GLY A 84 -16.62 10.40 11.44
C GLY A 84 -16.20 10.55 9.96
N ILE A 85 -15.35 9.67 9.46
CA ILE A 85 -14.95 9.66 8.03
C ILE A 85 -16.13 9.25 7.17
N ILE A 86 -16.94 8.31 7.64
CA ILE A 86 -18.24 7.95 7.06
C ILE A 86 -19.34 8.14 8.10
N SER A 87 -20.56 8.44 7.67
CA SER A 87 -21.75 8.53 8.52
C SER A 87 -22.60 7.26 8.44
N ASP A 88 -23.50 7.08 9.41
CA ASP A 88 -24.34 5.87 9.50
C ASP A 88 -25.30 5.69 8.32
N ASP A 89 -25.68 6.80 7.67
CA ASP A 89 -26.55 6.82 6.50
C ASP A 89 -25.82 6.59 5.16
N MET A 90 -24.50 6.44 5.18
CA MET A 90 -23.71 6.09 4.01
C MET A 90 -23.71 4.59 3.77
N LYS A 91 -23.89 4.20 2.50
CA LYS A 91 -23.87 2.81 2.07
C LYS A 91 -22.58 2.50 1.34
N LEU A 92 -21.91 1.43 1.73
CA LEU A 92 -20.86 0.82 0.92
C LEU A 92 -21.52 0.27 -0.35
N VAL A 93 -21.14 0.79 -1.50
CA VAL A 93 -21.68 0.41 -2.81
C VAL A 93 -20.92 -0.78 -3.38
N ASP A 94 -19.58 -0.70 -3.27
CA ASP A 94 -18.69 -1.75 -3.77
C ASP A 94 -17.37 -1.71 -3.02
N HIS A 95 -16.65 -2.83 -3.01
CA HIS A 95 -15.30 -2.92 -2.45
C HIS A 95 -14.45 -3.95 -3.17
N GLU A 96 -13.16 -3.70 -3.18
CA GLU A 96 -12.14 -4.61 -3.67
C GLU A 96 -11.11 -4.87 -2.57
N THR A 97 -10.58 -6.08 -2.52
CA THR A 97 -9.55 -6.50 -1.57
C THR A 97 -8.28 -6.85 -2.32
N ILE A 98 -7.16 -6.26 -1.90
CA ILE A 98 -5.83 -6.54 -2.45
C ILE A 98 -4.89 -6.94 -1.32
N ILE A 99 -4.16 -8.03 -1.51
CA ILE A 99 -3.08 -8.44 -0.61
C ILE A 99 -1.75 -8.16 -1.31
N MET A 100 -0.97 -7.24 -0.74
CA MET A 100 0.39 -6.95 -1.19
C MET A 100 1.37 -7.81 -0.40
N ASP A 101 2.01 -8.77 -1.07
CA ASP A 101 2.98 -9.71 -0.48
C ASP A 101 4.15 -9.96 -1.44
N PRO A 102 5.31 -9.35 -1.23
CA PRO A 102 5.67 -8.37 -0.21
C PRO A 102 5.07 -6.97 -0.47
N ALA A 103 4.88 -6.17 0.61
CA ALA A 103 4.49 -4.77 0.49
C ALA A 103 5.70 -3.83 0.72
N TYR A 104 6.19 -3.73 1.94
CA TYR A 104 7.36 -2.93 2.26
C TYR A 104 8.53 -3.81 2.64
N VAL A 105 9.64 -3.61 1.93
CA VAL A 105 10.91 -4.31 2.21
C VAL A 105 11.60 -3.68 3.42
N HIS A 106 12.16 -4.52 4.30
CA HIS A 106 12.98 -4.03 5.39
C HIS A 106 14.43 -3.95 4.92
N ILE A 107 15.03 -2.78 5.07
CA ILE A 107 16.39 -2.49 4.64
C ILE A 107 17.31 -2.72 5.82
N GLU A 108 18.16 -3.74 5.69
CA GLU A 108 19.16 -4.13 6.68
C GLU A 108 20.52 -4.21 6.00
N THR A 109 21.60 -3.88 6.70
CA THR A 109 22.97 -3.84 6.14
C THR A 109 23.36 -5.15 5.46
N GLU A 110 23.07 -6.29 6.11
CA GLU A 110 23.38 -7.61 5.55
C GLU A 110 22.54 -7.92 4.30
N THR A 111 21.26 -7.52 4.31
CA THR A 111 20.36 -7.72 3.16
C THR A 111 20.83 -6.89 1.97
N THR A 112 21.21 -5.62 2.19
CA THR A 112 21.74 -4.75 1.14
C THR A 112 22.95 -5.37 0.46
N LYS A 113 23.93 -5.84 1.26
CA LYS A 113 25.13 -6.51 0.70
C LYS A 113 24.79 -7.74 -0.14
N LYS A 114 23.90 -8.62 0.37
CA LYS A 114 23.48 -9.82 -0.38
C LYS A 114 22.79 -9.48 -1.71
N ILE A 115 21.97 -8.41 -1.71
CA ILE A 115 21.32 -7.95 -2.94
C ILE A 115 22.33 -7.41 -3.94
N ASP A 116 23.30 -6.61 -3.50
CA ASP A 116 24.34 -6.07 -4.38
C ASP A 116 25.19 -7.19 -4.99
N ASP A 117 25.56 -8.21 -4.21
CA ASP A 117 26.27 -9.39 -4.71
C ASP A 117 25.44 -10.13 -5.77
N LEU A 118 24.14 -10.38 -5.51
CA LEU A 118 23.23 -11.02 -6.48
C LEU A 118 23.06 -10.20 -7.76
N LYS A 119 22.88 -8.89 -7.64
CA LYS A 119 22.78 -7.98 -8.80
C LYS A 119 24.05 -8.02 -9.66
N ASN A 120 25.22 -8.07 -9.02
CA ASN A 120 26.49 -8.20 -9.71
C ASN A 120 26.62 -9.56 -10.43
N GLU A 121 26.18 -10.65 -9.82
CA GLU A 121 26.16 -11.97 -10.48
C GLU A 121 25.21 -12.02 -11.67
N PHE A 122 24.00 -11.47 -11.51
CA PHE A 122 23.01 -11.44 -12.58
C PHE A 122 23.45 -10.55 -13.75
N SER A 123 24.06 -9.40 -13.47
CA SER A 123 24.55 -8.49 -14.51
C SER A 123 25.61 -9.12 -15.40
N LYS A 124 26.46 -10.01 -14.87
CA LYS A 124 27.44 -10.80 -15.65
C LYS A 124 26.77 -11.75 -16.64
N LYS A 125 25.49 -12.09 -16.40
CA LYS A 125 24.68 -12.95 -17.27
C LYS A 125 23.69 -12.15 -18.13
N GLY A 126 23.83 -10.80 -18.17
CA GLY A 126 22.94 -9.92 -18.92
C GLY A 126 21.57 -9.69 -18.28
N VAL A 127 21.37 -10.07 -17.00
CA VAL A 127 20.13 -9.86 -16.27
C VAL A 127 20.30 -8.70 -15.30
N TYR A 128 19.44 -7.69 -15.41
CA TYR A 128 19.48 -6.48 -14.59
C TYR A 128 18.17 -6.32 -13.81
N THR A 129 18.28 -6.15 -12.49
CA THR A 129 17.12 -5.97 -11.61
C THR A 129 17.10 -4.56 -11.03
N ILE A 130 15.97 -3.88 -11.16
CA ILE A 130 15.74 -2.51 -10.70
C ILE A 130 14.39 -2.37 -9.99
N GLY A 131 14.11 -1.21 -9.43
CA GLY A 131 12.86 -0.89 -8.75
C GLY A 131 12.82 -1.42 -7.31
N ARG A 132 11.68 -1.23 -6.66
CA ARG A 132 11.51 -1.49 -5.22
C ARG A 132 11.86 -2.92 -4.83
N TYR A 133 11.35 -3.90 -5.54
CA TYR A 133 11.57 -5.32 -5.23
C TYR A 133 12.82 -5.90 -5.89
N GLY A 134 13.13 -5.49 -7.13
CA GLY A 134 14.31 -5.96 -7.85
C GLY A 134 15.63 -5.45 -7.28
N ALA A 135 15.61 -4.32 -6.59
CA ALA A 135 16.77 -3.80 -5.86
C ALA A 135 16.61 -3.90 -4.33
N TRP A 136 15.47 -4.38 -3.84
CA TRP A 136 15.13 -4.51 -2.41
C TRP A 136 15.34 -3.22 -1.62
N ILE A 137 14.83 -2.11 -2.14
CA ILE A 137 14.97 -0.77 -1.57
C ILE A 137 13.62 -0.07 -1.46
N TYR A 138 13.56 0.93 -0.60
CA TYR A 138 12.45 1.87 -0.60
C TYR A 138 12.70 2.95 -1.66
N ASN A 139 11.86 3.03 -2.67
CA ASN A 139 11.90 4.05 -3.71
C ASN A 139 10.49 4.45 -4.16
N SER A 140 10.39 5.67 -4.68
CA SER A 140 9.18 6.24 -5.27
C SER A 140 8.97 5.73 -6.72
N MET A 141 7.86 6.13 -7.33
CA MET A 141 7.63 5.93 -8.76
C MET A 141 8.67 6.70 -9.59
N GLU A 142 9.00 7.93 -9.21
CA GLU A 142 10.01 8.75 -9.85
C GLU A 142 11.39 8.08 -9.81
N ASP A 143 11.83 7.62 -8.63
CA ASP A 143 13.10 6.88 -8.50
C ASP A 143 13.14 5.65 -9.43
N SER A 144 12.02 4.94 -9.57
CA SER A 144 11.93 3.77 -10.45
C SER A 144 12.09 4.15 -11.93
N MET A 145 11.48 5.27 -12.36
CA MET A 145 11.62 5.79 -13.72
C MET A 145 13.04 6.27 -14.00
N VAL A 146 13.65 7.01 -13.07
CA VAL A 146 15.04 7.48 -13.19
C VAL A 146 16.01 6.30 -13.32
N LYS A 147 15.88 5.29 -12.45
CA LYS A 147 16.73 4.07 -12.51
C LYS A 147 16.55 3.27 -13.79
N ALA A 148 15.33 3.22 -14.32
CA ALA A 148 15.08 2.57 -15.61
C ALA A 148 15.77 3.31 -16.76
N LYS A 149 15.73 4.64 -16.76
CA LYS A 149 16.43 5.47 -17.74
C LYS A 149 17.95 5.28 -17.67
N GLU A 150 18.53 5.39 -16.46
CA GLU A 150 19.97 5.20 -16.23
C GLU A 150 20.45 3.83 -16.72
N LEU A 151 19.68 2.77 -16.44
CA LEU A 151 19.99 1.42 -16.92
C LEU A 151 19.94 1.34 -18.44
N ALA A 152 18.91 1.91 -19.08
CA ALA A 152 18.76 1.92 -20.53
C ALA A 152 19.91 2.68 -21.23
N GLU A 153 20.37 3.79 -20.63
CA GLU A 153 21.54 4.55 -21.13
C GLU A 153 22.85 3.77 -21.01
N LYS A 154 23.01 3.01 -19.92
CA LYS A 154 24.18 2.16 -19.69
C LYS A 154 24.28 0.98 -20.64
N LEU A 155 23.15 0.48 -21.15
CA LEU A 155 23.08 -0.70 -22.02
C LEU A 155 23.12 -0.36 -23.51
N ARG A 156 23.17 0.90 -23.87
CA ARG A 156 23.39 1.38 -25.26
C ARG A 156 24.86 1.37 -25.63
#